data_99ad92d5b261a2a361cfe57145467015
#
_entry.id   99ad92d5b261a2a361cfe57145467015
#
_cell.length_a   1.000
_cell.length_b   1.000
_cell.length_c   1.000
_cell.angle_alpha   90.00
_cell.angle_beta   90.00
_cell.angle_gamma   90.00
#
_symmetry.space_group_name_H-M   'P 1'
#
loop_
_entity.id
_entity.type
_entity.pdbx_description
1 polymer ?
#
loop_
_entity_poly.entity_id
_entity_poly.type
_entity_poly.pdbx_seq_one_letter_code
_entity_poly.pdbx_strand_id
1 'polypeptide(L)'
;MKGSISYRAKFGWYYVSWYSKGKDNKISWFNGQRMYSRDRAEKCRACMQAEEERGVFRIEKWLSQAPCDIVPFLNDWLNEISPTLKPATQKDYANSIKNYLMPFFRRNPTHMNEIQLDTLTKLLNSIDRAGKGKLNVMYCLRACLDYAWRSGKITGVPPFPHKKKYQIPKKKPIWIPEERQIKIISSIPEEHQPIFWWLKYHYRRPGEAQALHKQDLKRGTDGQYWHIHRTFSDRKLVDTTKTGYEHQIPLVRDFKPWLDRLNRYQKKWAIVSPYFFVNPTGKKPGKYYTHTVLSKIWRAACQANGEHIRLYVGTKHSSCGQFLNEKGGNESELQAITDHARIESVRNYGEMELARRRELMERRAFGGGVSDTRILQNQ
;
A
#
# COMPACT_ATOMS: atom_id res chain seq x y z
N MET A 1 -39.53 -38.53 -15.98
CA MET A 1 -38.80 -37.33 -15.51
C MET A 1 -37.43 -37.74 -15.00
N LYS A 2 -36.36 -37.20 -15.50
CA LYS A 2 -35.02 -37.49 -15.08
C LYS A 2 -34.64 -36.68 -13.83
N GLY A 3 -33.98 -37.31 -12.88
CA GLY A 3 -33.62 -36.70 -11.59
C GLY A 3 -34.67 -36.86 -10.49
N SER A 4 -34.26 -37.38 -9.33
CA SER A 4 -35.07 -37.53 -8.12
C SER A 4 -34.66 -36.51 -7.07
N ILE A 5 -35.57 -36.08 -6.20
CA ILE A 5 -35.33 -35.19 -5.07
C ILE A 5 -35.41 -36.00 -3.80
N SER A 6 -34.38 -35.91 -2.97
CA SER A 6 -34.30 -36.61 -1.69
C SER A 6 -33.91 -35.65 -0.56
N TYR A 7 -34.36 -35.96 0.66
CA TYR A 7 -34.06 -35.17 1.86
C TYR A 7 -33.04 -35.91 2.75
N ARG A 8 -32.02 -35.23 3.21
CA ARG A 8 -31.04 -35.72 4.19
C ARG A 8 -31.40 -35.23 5.59
N ALA A 9 -32.20 -36.02 6.33
CA ALA A 9 -32.70 -35.65 7.66
C ALA A 9 -31.57 -35.27 8.64
N LYS A 10 -30.45 -36.01 8.64
CA LYS A 10 -29.27 -35.73 9.49
C LYS A 10 -28.72 -34.31 9.32
N PHE A 11 -28.90 -33.69 8.17
CA PHE A 11 -28.27 -32.43 7.82
C PHE A 11 -29.28 -31.33 7.47
N GLY A 12 -30.57 -31.63 7.41
CA GLY A 12 -31.63 -30.66 7.20
C GLY A 12 -31.72 -30.07 5.77
N TRP A 13 -31.22 -30.75 4.73
CA TRP A 13 -31.22 -30.24 3.37
C TRP A 13 -31.60 -31.27 2.32
N TYR A 14 -32.07 -30.78 1.15
CA TYR A 14 -32.44 -31.55 -0.01
C TYR A 14 -31.30 -31.70 -1.01
N TYR A 15 -31.36 -32.75 -1.87
CA TYR A 15 -30.47 -32.88 -3.02
C TYR A 15 -31.27 -33.43 -4.22
N VAL A 16 -30.79 -33.08 -5.42
CA VAL A 16 -31.22 -33.66 -6.67
C VAL A 16 -30.24 -34.78 -7.02
N SER A 17 -30.75 -36.02 -7.18
CA SER A 17 -29.98 -37.17 -7.68
C SER A 17 -30.11 -37.17 -9.20
N TRP A 18 -28.99 -37.15 -9.92
CA TRP A 18 -28.97 -37.10 -11.38
C TRP A 18 -28.01 -38.10 -11.95
N TYR A 19 -28.52 -39.09 -12.68
CA TYR A 19 -27.68 -40.09 -13.31
C TYR A 19 -27.04 -39.53 -14.59
N SER A 20 -25.74 -39.45 -14.64
CA SER A 20 -24.95 -39.00 -15.78
C SER A 20 -23.56 -39.57 -15.76
N LYS A 21 -22.99 -39.86 -16.94
CA LYS A 21 -21.65 -40.47 -17.09
C LYS A 21 -21.44 -41.73 -16.27
N GLY A 22 -22.44 -42.63 -16.27
CA GLY A 22 -22.36 -43.93 -15.62
C GLY A 22 -22.47 -43.91 -14.08
N LYS A 23 -22.79 -42.77 -13.46
CA LYS A 23 -22.92 -42.67 -12.00
C LYS A 23 -24.08 -41.75 -11.59
N ASP A 24 -24.54 -41.97 -10.35
CA ASP A 24 -25.53 -41.09 -9.71
C ASP A 24 -24.83 -39.94 -9.03
N ASN A 25 -25.13 -38.71 -9.51
CA ASN A 25 -24.54 -37.49 -9.01
C ASN A 25 -25.55 -36.78 -8.09
N LYS A 26 -25.12 -36.39 -6.89
CA LYS A 26 -25.96 -35.75 -5.88
C LYS A 26 -25.66 -34.25 -5.84
N ILE A 27 -26.56 -33.47 -6.38
CA ILE A 27 -26.50 -32.02 -6.42
C ILE A 27 -27.28 -31.47 -5.21
N SER A 28 -26.61 -30.81 -4.28
CA SER A 28 -27.20 -30.25 -3.06
C SER A 28 -27.11 -28.73 -2.98
N TRP A 29 -26.61 -28.12 -4.04
CA TRP A 29 -26.43 -26.69 -4.18
C TRP A 29 -27.09 -26.19 -5.46
N PHE A 30 -27.76 -25.02 -5.37
CA PHE A 30 -28.36 -24.35 -6.50
C PHE A 30 -28.19 -22.82 -6.40
N ASN A 31 -27.61 -22.23 -7.43
CA ASN A 31 -27.24 -20.80 -7.45
C ASN A 31 -26.45 -20.38 -6.20
N GLY A 32 -25.40 -21.16 -5.87
CA GLY A 32 -24.48 -20.85 -4.78
C GLY A 32 -25.07 -21.01 -3.37
N GLN A 33 -26.27 -21.56 -3.22
CA GLN A 33 -26.90 -21.81 -1.91
C GLN A 33 -27.33 -23.26 -1.76
N ARG A 34 -27.20 -23.78 -0.53
CA ARG A 34 -27.67 -25.14 -0.23
C ARG A 34 -29.20 -25.19 -0.28
N MET A 35 -29.74 -26.32 -0.74
CA MET A 35 -31.19 -26.50 -0.91
C MET A 35 -31.81 -26.92 0.42
N TYR A 36 -32.16 -25.99 1.28
CA TYR A 36 -32.85 -26.25 2.54
C TYR A 36 -34.35 -26.40 2.40
N SER A 37 -34.95 -26.04 1.24
CA SER A 37 -36.38 -26.23 0.95
C SER A 37 -36.56 -27.16 -0.25
N ARG A 38 -37.69 -27.89 -0.26
CA ARG A 38 -38.07 -28.74 -1.36
C ARG A 38 -38.32 -27.94 -2.64
N ASP A 39 -38.99 -26.77 -2.53
CA ASP A 39 -39.23 -25.86 -3.65
C ASP A 39 -37.92 -25.48 -4.38
N ARG A 40 -36.85 -25.19 -3.61
CA ARG A 40 -35.54 -24.89 -4.20
C ARG A 40 -34.92 -26.08 -4.92
N ALA A 41 -35.12 -27.29 -4.42
CA ALA A 41 -34.64 -28.51 -5.07
C ALA A 41 -35.45 -28.79 -6.35
N GLU A 42 -36.74 -28.50 -6.35
CA GLU A 42 -37.60 -28.61 -7.52
C GLU A 42 -37.21 -27.62 -8.62
N LYS A 43 -36.91 -26.37 -8.26
CA LYS A 43 -36.37 -25.36 -9.19
C LYS A 43 -35.03 -25.80 -9.77
N CYS A 44 -34.15 -26.33 -8.94
CA CYS A 44 -32.84 -26.87 -9.40
C CYS A 44 -33.05 -27.98 -10.43
N ARG A 45 -33.91 -28.97 -10.12
CA ARG A 45 -34.22 -30.08 -11.02
C ARG A 45 -34.85 -29.58 -12.34
N ALA A 46 -35.78 -28.65 -12.27
CA ALA A 46 -36.43 -28.08 -13.46
C ALA A 46 -35.40 -27.36 -14.38
N CYS A 47 -34.47 -26.61 -13.81
CA CYS A 47 -33.40 -25.98 -14.59
C CYS A 47 -32.49 -27.02 -15.26
N MET A 48 -32.11 -28.10 -14.54
CA MET A 48 -31.31 -29.19 -15.10
C MET A 48 -32.01 -29.89 -16.25
N GLN A 49 -33.34 -30.16 -16.13
CA GLN A 49 -34.17 -30.74 -17.17
C GLN A 49 -34.22 -29.83 -18.41
N ALA A 50 -34.47 -28.55 -18.21
CA ALA A 50 -34.53 -27.58 -19.31
C ALA A 50 -33.17 -27.45 -20.06
N GLU A 51 -32.03 -27.57 -19.36
CA GLU A 51 -30.71 -27.61 -20.03
C GLU A 51 -30.52 -28.91 -20.81
N GLU A 52 -31.02 -30.04 -20.31
CA GLU A 52 -30.94 -31.32 -21.01
C GLU A 52 -31.78 -31.33 -22.26
N GLU A 53 -33.02 -30.84 -22.18
CA GLU A 53 -33.93 -30.69 -23.32
C GLU A 53 -33.35 -29.81 -24.44
N ARG A 54 -32.60 -28.79 -24.06
CA ARG A 54 -31.87 -27.91 -25.00
C ARG A 54 -30.55 -28.47 -25.50
N GLY A 55 -30.11 -29.65 -25.03
CA GLY A 55 -28.84 -30.27 -25.42
C GLY A 55 -27.60 -29.59 -24.90
N VAL A 56 -27.72 -28.67 -23.93
CA VAL A 56 -26.59 -27.90 -23.35
C VAL A 56 -26.21 -28.35 -21.94
N PHE A 57 -26.81 -29.41 -21.45
CA PHE A 57 -26.57 -29.92 -20.10
C PHE A 57 -25.16 -30.47 -19.94
N ARG A 58 -24.44 -29.98 -18.91
CA ARG A 58 -23.14 -30.48 -18.48
C ARG A 58 -23.16 -30.71 -16.98
N ILE A 59 -23.02 -31.97 -16.56
CA ILE A 59 -23.06 -32.33 -15.13
C ILE A 59 -21.99 -31.64 -14.30
N GLU A 60 -20.79 -31.36 -14.89
CA GLU A 60 -19.70 -30.68 -14.22
C GLU A 60 -20.09 -29.28 -13.74
N LYS A 61 -20.88 -28.55 -14.54
CA LYS A 61 -21.42 -27.22 -14.17
C LYS A 61 -22.29 -27.31 -12.92
N TRP A 62 -23.06 -28.37 -12.76
CA TRP A 62 -23.96 -28.57 -11.62
C TRP A 62 -23.24 -29.11 -10.39
N LEU A 63 -22.20 -29.91 -10.55
CA LEU A 63 -21.34 -30.38 -9.47
C LEU A 63 -20.41 -29.27 -8.93
N SER A 64 -20.02 -28.32 -9.76
CA SER A 64 -19.18 -27.19 -9.38
C SER A 64 -19.93 -26.07 -8.64
N GLN A 65 -21.25 -26.20 -8.45
CA GLN A 65 -22.05 -25.23 -7.70
C GLN A 65 -21.89 -25.32 -6.16
N ALA A 66 -21.17 -26.34 -5.66
CA ALA A 66 -20.77 -26.37 -4.26
C ALA A 66 -19.93 -25.10 -3.97
N PRO A 67 -20.29 -24.30 -2.95
CA PRO A 67 -19.54 -23.11 -2.66
C PRO A 67 -18.11 -23.49 -2.29
N CYS A 68 -17.20 -22.71 -2.79
CA CYS A 68 -15.82 -22.81 -2.42
C CYS A 68 -15.68 -22.44 -0.94
N ASP A 69 -15.13 -23.34 -0.14
CA ASP A 69 -14.79 -23.04 1.25
C ASP A 69 -13.74 -21.93 1.27
N ILE A 70 -14.01 -20.88 2.06
CA ILE A 70 -13.14 -19.70 2.14
C ILE A 70 -11.72 -20.05 2.64
N VAL A 71 -11.57 -21.05 3.53
CA VAL A 71 -10.29 -21.35 4.18
C VAL A 71 -9.25 -21.91 3.19
N PRO A 72 -9.51 -22.98 2.42
CA PRO A 72 -8.58 -23.43 1.39
C PRO A 72 -8.41 -22.37 0.30
N PHE A 73 -9.47 -21.71 -0.12
CA PHE A 73 -9.42 -20.71 -1.18
C PHE A 73 -8.49 -19.52 -0.87
N LEU A 74 -8.42 -19.05 0.37
CA LEU A 74 -7.50 -17.98 0.79
C LEU A 74 -6.04 -18.32 0.49
N ASN A 75 -5.61 -19.56 0.72
CA ASN A 75 -4.25 -19.97 0.44
C ASN A 75 -3.99 -20.14 -1.06
N ASP A 76 -4.91 -20.80 -1.76
CA ASP A 76 -4.80 -21.03 -3.21
C ASP A 76 -4.75 -19.70 -3.96
N TRP A 77 -5.65 -18.79 -3.61
CA TRP A 77 -5.66 -17.43 -4.13
C TRP A 77 -4.34 -16.68 -3.89
N LEU A 78 -3.82 -16.70 -2.65
CA LEU A 78 -2.57 -16.03 -2.34
C LEU A 78 -1.39 -16.59 -3.15
N ASN A 79 -1.32 -17.91 -3.27
CA ASN A 79 -0.27 -18.58 -4.06
C ASN A 79 -0.34 -18.16 -5.53
N GLU A 80 -1.56 -18.11 -6.09
CA GLU A 80 -1.79 -17.76 -7.49
C GLU A 80 -1.41 -16.29 -7.79
N ILE A 81 -1.83 -15.34 -6.95
CA ILE A 81 -1.56 -13.93 -7.21
C ILE A 81 -0.17 -13.46 -6.73
N SER A 82 0.50 -14.24 -5.87
CA SER A 82 1.80 -13.84 -5.27
C SER A 82 2.83 -13.38 -6.30
N PRO A 83 3.01 -14.03 -7.47
CA PRO A 83 3.99 -13.59 -8.46
C PRO A 83 3.73 -12.17 -8.99
N THR A 84 2.48 -11.71 -8.97
CA THR A 84 2.08 -10.37 -9.47
C THR A 84 2.17 -9.28 -8.42
N LEU A 85 2.33 -9.66 -7.14
CA LEU A 85 2.33 -8.72 -6.01
C LEU A 85 3.74 -8.24 -5.66
N LYS A 86 3.83 -6.97 -5.24
CA LYS A 86 5.07 -6.46 -4.62
C LYS A 86 5.36 -7.17 -3.31
N PRO A 87 6.64 -7.44 -2.96
CA PRO A 87 7.01 -8.21 -1.78
C PRO A 87 6.36 -7.77 -0.46
N ALA A 88 6.23 -6.45 -0.25
CA ALA A 88 5.56 -5.93 0.95
C ALA A 88 4.05 -6.28 0.97
N THR A 89 3.37 -6.25 -0.18
CA THR A 89 1.95 -6.63 -0.28
C THR A 89 1.76 -8.13 -0.06
N GLN A 90 2.64 -8.97 -0.64
CA GLN A 90 2.64 -10.42 -0.38
C GLN A 90 2.70 -10.70 1.12
N LYS A 91 3.66 -10.07 1.80
CA LYS A 91 3.84 -10.23 3.25
C LYS A 91 2.64 -9.76 4.05
N ASP A 92 2.07 -8.61 3.70
CA ASP A 92 0.88 -8.08 4.38
C ASP A 92 -0.33 -8.98 4.19
N TYR A 93 -0.53 -9.54 2.99
CA TYR A 93 -1.61 -10.48 2.71
C TYR A 93 -1.39 -11.81 3.44
N ALA A 94 -0.19 -12.38 3.38
CA ALA A 94 0.15 -13.61 4.11
C ALA A 94 -0.08 -13.45 5.63
N ASN A 95 0.34 -12.32 6.20
CA ASN A 95 0.11 -12.02 7.62
C ASN A 95 -1.38 -11.85 7.94
N SER A 96 -2.15 -11.18 7.07
CA SER A 96 -3.59 -10.98 7.24
C SER A 96 -4.34 -12.32 7.21
N ILE A 97 -4.00 -13.17 6.24
CA ILE A 97 -4.59 -14.50 6.11
C ILE A 97 -4.24 -15.36 7.31
N LYS A 98 -2.94 -15.51 7.63
CA LYS A 98 -2.45 -16.41 8.67
C LYS A 98 -2.97 -16.03 10.06
N ASN A 99 -2.93 -14.74 10.40
CA ASN A 99 -3.15 -14.30 11.79
C ASN A 99 -4.60 -13.88 12.09
N TYR A 100 -5.41 -13.57 11.06
CA TYR A 100 -6.77 -13.03 11.27
C TYR A 100 -7.84 -13.78 10.48
N LEU A 101 -7.70 -13.92 9.16
CA LEU A 101 -8.76 -14.50 8.32
C LEU A 101 -8.91 -16.00 8.55
N MET A 102 -7.85 -16.78 8.46
CA MET A 102 -7.93 -18.23 8.70
C MET A 102 -8.38 -18.59 10.12
N PRO A 103 -7.87 -17.98 11.20
CA PRO A 103 -8.36 -18.27 12.55
C PRO A 103 -9.84 -17.94 12.74
N PHE A 104 -10.33 -16.88 12.12
CA PHE A 104 -11.74 -16.51 12.18
C PHE A 104 -12.62 -17.51 11.45
N PHE A 105 -12.33 -17.80 10.19
CA PHE A 105 -13.16 -18.69 9.36
C PHE A 105 -13.05 -20.17 9.74
N ARG A 106 -11.97 -20.61 10.37
CA ARG A 106 -11.90 -21.95 10.98
C ARG A 106 -12.84 -22.10 12.17
N ARG A 107 -13.01 -21.05 12.99
CA ARG A 107 -13.96 -21.04 14.12
C ARG A 107 -15.40 -20.78 13.67
N ASN A 108 -15.58 -20.12 12.54
CA ASN A 108 -16.87 -19.80 11.93
C ASN A 108 -16.90 -20.30 10.49
N PRO A 109 -17.02 -21.62 10.27
CA PRO A 109 -17.03 -22.20 8.92
C PRO A 109 -18.12 -21.53 8.08
N THR A 110 -17.72 -20.90 6.98
CA THR A 110 -18.62 -20.11 6.14
C THR A 110 -18.22 -20.32 4.68
N HIS A 111 -19.18 -20.58 3.84
CA HIS A 111 -18.95 -20.61 2.41
C HIS A 111 -18.89 -19.20 1.83
N MET A 112 -18.09 -18.98 0.80
CA MET A 112 -17.83 -17.64 0.27
C MET A 112 -19.10 -16.91 -0.19
N ASN A 113 -20.11 -17.62 -0.75
CA ASN A 113 -21.38 -17.04 -1.14
C ASN A 113 -22.30 -16.69 0.07
N GLU A 114 -21.99 -17.21 1.24
CA GLU A 114 -22.75 -16.97 2.48
C GLU A 114 -22.15 -15.84 3.32
N ILE A 115 -20.98 -15.32 2.91
CA ILE A 115 -20.36 -14.18 3.57
C ILE A 115 -21.21 -12.93 3.31
N GLN A 116 -21.78 -12.38 4.38
CA GLN A 116 -22.60 -11.19 4.35
C GLN A 116 -22.02 -10.09 5.26
N LEU A 117 -22.69 -8.94 5.33
CA LEU A 117 -22.24 -7.80 6.14
C LEU A 117 -22.13 -8.13 7.63
N ASP A 118 -22.98 -8.99 8.16
CA ASP A 118 -22.94 -9.42 9.57
C ASP A 118 -21.69 -10.26 9.86
N THR A 119 -21.35 -11.20 8.98
CA THR A 119 -20.10 -12.00 9.04
C THR A 119 -18.87 -11.11 9.00
N LEU A 120 -18.86 -10.14 8.07
CA LEU A 120 -17.75 -9.17 7.95
C LEU A 120 -17.67 -8.23 9.16
N THR A 121 -18.79 -7.89 9.79
CA THR A 121 -18.82 -7.09 11.01
C THR A 121 -18.29 -7.88 12.21
N LYS A 122 -18.66 -9.15 12.35
CA LYS A 122 -18.10 -10.06 13.36
C LYS A 122 -16.60 -10.23 13.20
N LEU A 123 -16.12 -10.44 11.96
CA LEU A 123 -14.70 -10.49 11.65
C LEU A 123 -14.00 -9.17 12.05
N LEU A 124 -14.52 -8.01 11.63
CA LEU A 124 -13.95 -6.70 11.96
C LEU A 124 -13.78 -6.50 13.47
N ASN A 125 -14.77 -6.91 14.26
CA ASN A 125 -14.75 -6.80 15.70
C ASN A 125 -13.75 -7.78 16.35
N SER A 126 -13.49 -8.94 15.75
CA SER A 126 -12.53 -9.93 16.25
C SER A 126 -11.06 -9.57 15.99
N ILE A 127 -10.77 -8.58 15.12
CA ILE A 127 -9.40 -8.21 14.77
C ILE A 127 -8.83 -7.30 15.87
N ASP A 128 -7.83 -7.78 16.59
CA ASP A 128 -7.08 -6.98 17.57
C ASP A 128 -5.97 -6.17 16.87
N ARG A 129 -6.35 -5.06 16.28
CA ARG A 129 -5.44 -4.07 15.65
C ARG A 129 -6.05 -2.67 15.69
N ALA A 130 -5.20 -1.65 15.59
CA ALA A 130 -5.66 -0.28 15.35
C ALA A 130 -6.45 -0.18 14.01
N GLY A 131 -7.36 0.78 13.90
CA GLY A 131 -8.32 0.91 12.80
C GLY A 131 -7.72 0.79 11.39
N LYS A 132 -6.53 1.37 11.14
CA LYS A 132 -5.84 1.19 9.85
C LYS A 132 -5.38 -0.26 9.63
N GLY A 133 -4.95 -0.94 10.68
CA GLY A 133 -4.59 -2.36 10.61
C GLY A 133 -5.80 -3.25 10.34
N LYS A 134 -6.95 -2.97 10.98
CA LYS A 134 -8.23 -3.63 10.68
C LYS A 134 -8.61 -3.45 9.21
N LEU A 135 -8.53 -2.23 8.70
CA LEU A 135 -8.84 -1.92 7.30
C LEU A 135 -7.96 -2.70 6.31
N ASN A 136 -6.66 -2.86 6.61
CA ASN A 136 -5.76 -3.63 5.74
C ASN A 136 -6.15 -5.12 5.68
N VAL A 137 -6.53 -5.74 6.81
CA VAL A 137 -7.02 -7.12 6.84
C VAL A 137 -8.30 -7.27 6.01
N MET A 138 -9.24 -6.33 6.17
CA MET A 138 -10.50 -6.34 5.40
C MET A 138 -10.27 -6.11 3.91
N TYR A 139 -9.29 -5.30 3.52
CA TYR A 139 -8.90 -5.13 2.12
C TYR A 139 -8.29 -6.40 1.51
N CYS A 140 -7.52 -7.16 2.29
CA CYS A 140 -7.01 -8.46 1.86
C CYS A 140 -8.17 -9.42 1.54
N LEU A 141 -9.15 -9.53 2.45
CA LEU A 141 -10.34 -10.36 2.22
C LEU A 141 -11.16 -9.86 1.03
N ARG A 142 -11.34 -8.55 0.90
CA ARG A 142 -12.06 -7.96 -0.24
C ARG A 142 -11.40 -8.30 -1.57
N ALA A 143 -10.07 -8.21 -1.65
CA ALA A 143 -9.33 -8.56 -2.86
C ALA A 143 -9.48 -10.05 -3.20
N CYS A 144 -9.50 -10.93 -2.19
CA CYS A 144 -9.76 -12.35 -2.37
C CYS A 144 -11.17 -12.62 -2.91
N LEU A 145 -12.20 -11.98 -2.33
CA LEU A 145 -13.59 -12.15 -2.76
C LEU A 145 -13.84 -11.52 -4.15
N ASP A 146 -13.21 -10.38 -4.46
CA ASP A 146 -13.27 -9.78 -5.81
C ASP A 146 -12.66 -10.71 -6.86
N TYR A 147 -11.53 -11.33 -6.54
CA TYR A 147 -10.92 -12.35 -7.40
C TYR A 147 -11.84 -13.56 -7.59
N ALA A 148 -12.44 -14.08 -6.51
CA ALA A 148 -13.38 -15.19 -6.56
C ALA A 148 -14.61 -14.86 -7.42
N TRP A 149 -15.13 -13.65 -7.32
CA TRP A 149 -16.23 -13.17 -8.15
C TRP A 149 -15.86 -13.09 -9.63
N ARG A 150 -14.72 -12.46 -9.95
CA ARG A 150 -14.24 -12.37 -11.34
C ARG A 150 -13.92 -13.74 -11.96
N SER A 151 -13.52 -14.70 -11.12
CA SER A 151 -13.27 -16.09 -11.54
C SER A 151 -14.56 -16.96 -11.57
N GLY A 152 -15.73 -16.38 -11.36
CA GLY A 152 -17.02 -17.09 -11.38
C GLY A 152 -17.21 -18.08 -10.21
N LYS A 153 -16.42 -17.99 -9.15
CA LYS A 153 -16.52 -18.85 -7.96
C LYS A 153 -17.64 -18.43 -7.01
N ILE A 154 -17.97 -17.14 -7.01
CA ILE A 154 -19.08 -16.56 -6.23
C ILE A 154 -19.93 -15.64 -7.12
N THR A 155 -21.16 -15.38 -6.71
CA THR A 155 -22.12 -14.58 -7.47
C THR A 155 -21.96 -13.08 -7.32
N GLY A 156 -21.24 -12.62 -6.28
CA GLY A 156 -20.99 -11.21 -6.03
C GLY A 156 -20.13 -10.98 -4.79
N VAL A 157 -19.54 -9.78 -4.68
CA VAL A 157 -18.79 -9.36 -3.50
C VAL A 157 -19.76 -8.71 -2.51
N PRO A 158 -19.84 -9.20 -1.26
CA PRO A 158 -20.73 -8.62 -0.25
C PRO A 158 -20.36 -7.18 0.11
N PRO A 159 -21.31 -6.37 0.59
CA PRO A 159 -21.01 -5.03 1.10
C PRO A 159 -20.09 -5.12 2.33
N PHE A 160 -19.00 -4.36 2.32
CA PHE A 160 -18.08 -4.28 3.45
C PHE A 160 -18.51 -3.19 4.43
N PRO A 161 -18.15 -3.31 5.73
CA PRO A 161 -18.43 -2.29 6.73
C PRO A 161 -17.95 -0.90 6.28
N HIS A 162 -18.76 0.12 6.52
CA HIS A 162 -18.45 1.50 6.14
C HIS A 162 -17.17 1.99 6.81
N LYS A 163 -16.39 2.83 6.11
CA LYS A 163 -15.07 3.31 6.56
C LYS A 163 -15.06 3.90 7.98
N LYS A 164 -16.14 4.55 8.42
CA LYS A 164 -16.28 5.07 9.79
C LYS A 164 -16.20 3.99 10.88
N LYS A 165 -16.64 2.75 10.58
CA LYS A 165 -16.60 1.63 11.54
C LYS A 165 -15.18 1.20 11.93
N TYR A 166 -14.18 1.54 11.12
CA TYR A 166 -12.78 1.21 11.41
C TYR A 166 -12.14 2.17 12.43
N GLN A 167 -12.78 3.26 12.78
CA GLN A 167 -12.30 4.24 13.77
C GLN A 167 -10.84 4.66 13.53
N ILE A 168 -10.52 5.01 12.28
CA ILE A 168 -9.17 5.44 11.90
C ILE A 168 -9.01 6.90 12.34
N PRO A 169 -8.15 7.20 13.34
CA PRO A 169 -7.96 8.56 13.78
C PRO A 169 -7.30 9.40 12.67
N LYS A 170 -7.78 10.61 12.49
CA LYS A 170 -7.06 11.61 11.71
C LYS A 170 -5.80 12.01 12.50
N LYS A 171 -4.65 11.62 12.00
CA LYS A 171 -3.37 12.03 12.59
C LYS A 171 -2.94 13.34 11.96
N LYS A 172 -2.55 14.32 12.76
CA LYS A 172 -1.84 15.49 12.25
C LYS A 172 -0.49 15.03 11.67
N PRO A 173 -0.09 15.56 10.52
CA PRO A 173 1.25 15.32 9.99
C PRO A 173 2.31 15.75 11.01
N ILE A 174 3.31 14.89 11.22
CA ILE A 174 4.45 15.20 12.09
C ILE A 174 5.63 15.50 11.20
N TRP A 175 6.28 16.63 11.48
CA TRP A 175 7.51 17.06 10.83
C TRP A 175 8.34 17.88 11.83
N ILE A 176 9.62 18.09 11.54
CA ILE A 176 10.52 18.94 12.33
C ILE A 176 11.02 20.10 11.47
N PRO A 177 11.27 21.28 12.07
CA PRO A 177 11.85 22.42 11.40
C PRO A 177 13.18 22.10 10.72
N GLU A 178 13.52 22.89 9.68
CA GLU A 178 14.73 22.64 8.88
C GLU A 178 15.99 22.70 9.71
N GLU A 179 16.13 23.66 10.59
CA GLU A 179 17.27 23.80 11.49
C GLU A 179 17.49 22.52 12.32
N ARG A 180 16.43 21.95 12.91
CA ARG A 180 16.51 20.73 13.70
C ARG A 180 16.87 19.52 12.84
N GLN A 181 16.32 19.42 11.62
CA GLN A 181 16.65 18.36 10.67
C GLN A 181 18.14 18.42 10.27
N ILE A 182 18.64 19.62 9.96
CA ILE A 182 20.05 19.88 9.65
C ILE A 182 20.94 19.43 10.81
N LYS A 183 20.62 19.84 12.04
CA LYS A 183 21.36 19.48 13.25
C LYS A 183 21.45 17.96 13.43
N ILE A 184 20.34 17.25 13.26
CA ILE A 184 20.31 15.79 13.34
C ILE A 184 21.22 15.17 12.26
N ILE A 185 21.08 15.59 10.99
CA ILE A 185 21.88 15.02 9.89
C ILE A 185 23.37 15.32 10.11
N SER A 186 23.73 16.51 10.56
CA SER A 186 25.10 16.93 10.82
C SER A 186 25.75 16.18 11.99
N SER A 187 24.97 15.64 12.93
CA SER A 187 25.46 14.80 14.02
C SER A 187 25.69 13.33 13.64
N ILE A 188 25.26 12.92 12.44
CA ILE A 188 25.56 11.60 11.89
C ILE A 188 27.06 11.52 11.52
N PRO A 189 27.76 10.38 11.72
CA PRO A 189 29.12 10.20 11.24
C PRO A 189 29.26 10.57 9.76
N GLU A 190 30.30 11.32 9.43
CA GLU A 190 30.45 12.04 8.17
C GLU A 190 30.29 11.15 6.94
N GLU A 191 30.82 9.93 7.02
CA GLU A 191 30.77 8.92 5.97
C GLU A 191 29.34 8.42 5.66
N HIS A 192 28.40 8.57 6.60
CA HIS A 192 27.01 8.18 6.43
C HIS A 192 26.09 9.34 6.03
N GLN A 193 26.52 10.60 6.18
CA GLN A 193 25.70 11.78 5.93
C GLN A 193 25.15 11.87 4.48
N PRO A 194 25.91 11.53 3.42
CA PRO A 194 25.47 11.82 2.04
C PRO A 194 24.10 11.25 1.69
N ILE A 195 23.73 10.04 2.15
CA ILE A 195 22.41 9.47 1.87
C ILE A 195 21.27 10.25 2.57
N PHE A 196 21.53 10.79 3.78
CA PHE A 196 20.52 11.54 4.52
C PHE A 196 20.31 12.94 3.93
N TRP A 197 21.39 13.59 3.49
CA TRP A 197 21.30 14.84 2.72
C TRP A 197 20.58 14.65 1.40
N TRP A 198 20.82 13.56 0.70
CA TRP A 198 20.08 13.24 -0.52
C TRP A 198 18.59 13.08 -0.25
N LEU A 199 18.21 12.37 0.80
CA LEU A 199 16.81 12.19 1.21
C LEU A 199 16.14 13.54 1.53
N LYS A 200 16.85 14.45 2.20
CA LYS A 200 16.37 15.79 2.52
C LYS A 200 16.14 16.61 1.26
N TYR A 201 17.16 16.77 0.45
CA TYR A 201 17.13 17.71 -0.68
C TYR A 201 16.28 17.23 -1.87
N HIS A 202 16.14 15.93 -2.07
CA HIS A 202 15.38 15.39 -3.20
C HIS A 202 13.99 14.88 -2.82
N TYR A 203 13.54 15.05 -1.59
CA TYR A 203 12.19 14.67 -1.12
C TYR A 203 11.82 13.21 -1.38
N ARG A 204 12.80 12.28 -1.27
CA ARG A 204 12.64 10.88 -1.69
C ARG A 204 12.49 9.91 -0.52
N ARG A 205 12.01 8.71 -0.85
CA ARG A 205 11.83 7.65 0.16
C ARG A 205 13.15 6.94 0.43
N PRO A 206 13.40 6.47 1.67
CA PRO A 206 14.60 5.69 1.97
C PRO A 206 14.82 4.48 1.06
N GLY A 207 13.74 3.77 0.66
CA GLY A 207 13.85 2.63 -0.25
C GLY A 207 14.31 2.99 -1.66
N GLU A 208 14.01 4.20 -2.14
CA GLU A 208 14.50 4.73 -3.42
C GLU A 208 16.00 5.05 -3.32
N ALA A 209 16.42 5.75 -2.27
CA ALA A 209 17.84 6.03 -2.03
C ALA A 209 18.71 4.76 -1.89
N GLN A 210 18.18 3.74 -1.21
CA GLN A 210 18.85 2.45 -1.05
C GLN A 210 19.05 1.72 -2.38
N ALA A 211 18.09 1.86 -3.33
CA ALA A 211 18.10 1.17 -4.60
C ALA A 211 18.84 1.92 -5.72
N LEU A 212 19.28 3.15 -5.46
CA LEU A 212 19.93 4.00 -6.45
C LEU A 212 21.30 3.40 -6.84
N HIS A 213 21.53 3.25 -8.14
CA HIS A 213 22.81 2.82 -8.71
C HIS A 213 23.61 4.00 -9.24
N LYS A 214 24.91 3.82 -9.43
CA LYS A 214 25.81 4.86 -9.98
C LYS A 214 25.37 5.31 -11.38
N GLN A 215 24.90 4.36 -12.19
CA GLN A 215 24.41 4.62 -13.53
C GLN A 215 23.07 5.39 -13.60
N ASP A 216 22.38 5.57 -12.46
CA ASP A 216 21.12 6.29 -12.40
C ASP A 216 21.31 7.81 -12.32
N LEU A 217 22.54 8.29 -12.08
CA LEU A 217 22.89 9.68 -12.28
C LEU A 217 23.16 9.90 -13.76
N LYS A 218 22.22 10.53 -14.45
CA LYS A 218 22.24 10.79 -15.88
C LYS A 218 22.59 12.25 -16.16
N ARG A 219 22.97 12.52 -17.41
CA ARG A 219 23.18 13.86 -17.95
C ARG A 219 22.13 14.12 -19.02
N GLY A 220 21.37 15.18 -18.87
CA GLY A 220 20.41 15.68 -19.85
C GLY A 220 20.79 17.05 -20.38
N THR A 221 19.95 17.65 -21.20
CA THR A 221 20.10 19.00 -21.73
C THR A 221 20.16 20.06 -20.63
N ASP A 222 19.31 19.89 -19.60
CA ASP A 222 19.16 20.85 -18.48
C ASP A 222 20.05 20.53 -17.27
N GLY A 223 21.03 19.65 -17.45
CA GLY A 223 21.97 19.26 -16.41
C GLY A 223 21.86 17.81 -15.96
N GLN A 224 22.42 17.52 -14.80
CA GLN A 224 22.37 16.16 -14.25
C GLN A 224 21.07 15.92 -13.48
N TYR A 225 20.57 14.67 -13.59
CA TYR A 225 19.36 14.23 -12.91
C TYR A 225 19.47 12.78 -12.45
N TRP A 226 18.67 12.44 -11.45
CA TRP A 226 18.51 11.08 -10.95
C TRP A 226 17.36 10.39 -11.68
N HIS A 227 17.64 9.25 -12.28
CA HIS A 227 16.61 8.38 -12.87
C HIS A 227 16.20 7.32 -11.83
N ILE A 228 15.04 7.53 -11.19
CA ILE A 228 14.54 6.66 -10.11
C ILE A 228 13.49 5.72 -10.69
N HIS A 229 13.85 4.47 -10.89
CA HIS A 229 12.97 3.44 -11.44
C HIS A 229 12.90 2.18 -10.55
N ARG A 230 13.70 2.13 -9.47
CA ARG A 230 13.80 1.01 -8.54
C ARG A 230 13.57 1.41 -7.11
N THR A 231 13.16 0.44 -6.28
CA THR A 231 13.07 0.62 -4.83
C THR A 231 13.31 -0.69 -4.10
N PHE A 232 13.66 -0.61 -2.81
CA PHE A 232 13.58 -1.78 -1.93
C PHE A 232 12.18 -1.92 -1.33
N SER A 233 11.57 -3.10 -1.49
CA SER A 233 10.31 -3.50 -0.89
C SER A 233 10.51 -4.77 -0.08
N ASP A 234 10.24 -4.74 1.22
CA ASP A 234 10.51 -5.83 2.18
C ASP A 234 11.90 -6.49 1.97
N ARG A 235 12.95 -5.67 1.91
CA ARG A 235 14.38 -6.08 1.74
C ARG A 235 14.72 -6.66 0.36
N LYS A 236 13.80 -6.72 -0.57
CA LYS A 236 14.02 -7.15 -1.95
C LYS A 236 14.12 -5.93 -2.86
N LEU A 237 15.10 -5.93 -3.75
CA LEU A 237 15.19 -4.96 -4.82
C LEU A 237 14.07 -5.24 -5.82
N VAL A 238 13.34 -4.21 -6.21
CA VAL A 238 12.23 -4.30 -7.16
C VAL A 238 12.45 -3.25 -8.24
N ASP A 239 12.39 -3.67 -9.51
CA ASP A 239 12.59 -2.80 -10.68
C ASP A 239 11.35 -1.96 -11.00
N THR A 240 10.75 -1.39 -9.96
CA THR A 240 9.64 -0.44 -10.07
C THR A 240 9.57 0.40 -8.80
N THR A 241 9.07 1.61 -8.90
CA THR A 241 8.79 2.49 -7.75
C THR A 241 7.51 2.04 -7.01
N LYS A 242 7.21 2.68 -5.89
CA LYS A 242 5.97 2.38 -5.15
C LYS A 242 4.71 2.64 -6.00
N THR A 243 4.74 3.67 -6.84
CA THR A 243 3.62 4.07 -7.71
C THR A 243 3.59 3.37 -9.05
N GLY A 244 4.67 2.69 -9.44
CA GLY A 244 4.83 2.08 -10.76
C GLY A 244 5.42 3.02 -11.82
N TYR A 245 5.55 4.31 -11.53
CA TYR A 245 6.12 5.30 -12.45
C TYR A 245 7.60 5.54 -12.17
N GLU A 246 8.36 5.75 -13.21
CA GLU A 246 9.75 6.23 -13.14
C GLU A 246 9.77 7.75 -12.91
N HIS A 247 10.81 8.22 -12.25
CA HIS A 247 10.95 9.63 -11.88
C HIS A 247 12.30 10.17 -12.34
N GLN A 248 12.30 11.34 -12.94
CA GLN A 248 13.50 12.10 -13.26
C GLN A 248 13.61 13.29 -12.33
N ILE A 249 14.63 13.31 -11.49
CA ILE A 249 14.78 14.28 -10.41
C ILE A 249 16.06 15.07 -10.65
N PRO A 250 16.00 16.40 -10.77
CA PRO A 250 17.19 17.22 -10.95
C PRO A 250 18.21 16.99 -9.82
N LEU A 251 19.50 16.92 -10.15
CA LEU A 251 20.54 17.01 -9.16
C LEU A 251 20.59 18.45 -8.64
N VAL A 252 20.09 18.65 -7.42
CA VAL A 252 20.05 19.98 -6.80
C VAL A 252 21.43 20.48 -6.40
N ARG A 253 21.64 21.80 -6.49
CA ARG A 253 22.92 22.47 -6.22
C ARG A 253 23.47 22.15 -4.82
N ASP A 254 22.60 22.16 -3.83
CA ASP A 254 22.95 21.94 -2.43
C ASP A 254 23.47 20.53 -2.12
N PHE A 255 23.21 19.57 -3.01
CA PHE A 255 23.71 18.20 -2.88
C PHE A 255 25.10 18.00 -3.53
N LYS A 256 25.55 18.89 -4.43
CA LYS A 256 26.84 18.73 -5.12
C LYS A 256 28.04 18.52 -4.18
N PRO A 257 28.21 19.29 -3.09
CA PRO A 257 29.31 19.08 -2.14
C PRO A 257 29.30 17.65 -1.52
N TRP A 258 28.11 17.09 -1.30
CA TRP A 258 27.95 15.74 -0.75
C TRP A 258 28.24 14.65 -1.78
N LEU A 259 28.01 14.92 -3.07
CA LEU A 259 28.41 14.04 -4.17
C LEU A 259 29.95 13.93 -4.23
N ASP A 260 30.65 15.04 -4.15
CA ASP A 260 32.11 15.07 -4.18
C ASP A 260 32.71 14.37 -2.96
N ARG A 261 32.11 14.56 -1.79
CA ARG A 261 32.48 13.90 -0.54
C ARG A 261 32.28 12.39 -0.64
N LEU A 262 31.13 11.92 -1.15
CA LEU A 262 30.84 10.50 -1.37
C LEU A 262 31.86 9.86 -2.32
N ASN A 263 32.20 10.53 -3.42
CA ASN A 263 33.22 10.05 -4.37
C ASN A 263 34.59 9.90 -3.71
N ARG A 264 34.99 10.86 -2.86
CA ARG A 264 36.23 10.77 -2.09
C ARG A 264 36.24 9.59 -1.13
N TYR A 265 35.15 9.35 -0.40
CA TYR A 265 35.04 8.20 0.50
C TYR A 265 35.09 6.88 -0.23
N GLN A 266 34.41 6.74 -1.34
CA GLN A 266 34.40 5.52 -2.14
C GLN A 266 35.81 5.21 -2.69
N LYS A 267 36.56 6.24 -3.10
CA LYS A 267 37.99 6.09 -3.51
C LYS A 267 38.87 5.70 -2.32
N LYS A 268 38.74 6.41 -1.20
CA LYS A 268 39.55 6.16 0.01
C LYS A 268 39.45 4.72 0.50
N TRP A 269 38.24 4.14 0.41
CA TRP A 269 37.99 2.77 0.87
C TRP A 269 38.02 1.72 -0.25
N ALA A 270 38.43 2.09 -1.45
CA ALA A 270 38.45 1.20 -2.63
C ALA A 270 37.15 0.42 -2.82
N ILE A 271 36.01 1.09 -2.60
CA ILE A 271 34.70 0.43 -2.66
C ILE A 271 34.27 0.26 -4.10
N VAL A 272 34.16 -1.00 -4.56
CA VAL A 272 33.55 -1.37 -5.85
C VAL A 272 32.13 -1.83 -5.59
N SER A 273 31.14 -1.07 -6.08
CA SER A 273 29.72 -1.37 -5.91
C SER A 273 28.89 -0.72 -7.02
N PRO A 274 27.84 -1.39 -7.53
CA PRO A 274 26.91 -0.76 -8.44
C PRO A 274 26.04 0.29 -7.74
N TYR A 275 25.83 0.14 -6.43
CA TYR A 275 24.99 1.07 -5.65
C TYR A 275 25.65 2.44 -5.51
N PHE A 276 24.83 3.47 -5.60
CA PHE A 276 25.27 4.84 -5.40
C PHE A 276 25.63 5.11 -3.93
N PHE A 277 24.73 4.77 -3.01
CA PHE A 277 24.95 4.86 -1.57
C PHE A 277 25.33 3.50 -1.00
N VAL A 278 26.53 3.39 -0.49
CA VAL A 278 27.05 2.17 0.11
C VAL A 278 27.39 2.39 1.58
N ASN A 279 27.14 1.38 2.40
CA ASN A 279 27.55 1.42 3.79
C ASN A 279 29.08 1.17 3.87
N PRO A 280 29.88 2.15 4.31
CA PRO A 280 31.32 1.99 4.39
C PRO A 280 31.77 1.17 5.60
N THR A 281 30.91 0.99 6.59
CA THR A 281 31.18 0.33 7.85
C THR A 281 30.35 -0.94 8.03
N GLY A 282 30.72 -1.77 9.02
CA GLY A 282 29.99 -2.98 9.36
C GLY A 282 30.56 -4.25 8.75
N LYS A 283 29.84 -5.38 8.87
CA LYS A 283 30.33 -6.72 8.50
C LYS A 283 30.59 -6.91 7.00
N LYS A 284 30.00 -6.08 6.15
CA LYS A 284 30.11 -6.15 4.68
C LYS A 284 30.17 -4.73 4.10
N PRO A 285 31.34 -4.06 4.18
CA PRO A 285 31.55 -2.75 3.58
C PRO A 285 31.25 -2.77 2.07
N GLY A 286 30.76 -1.66 1.53
CA GLY A 286 30.43 -1.54 0.10
C GLY A 286 29.08 -2.10 -0.32
N LYS A 287 28.32 -2.76 0.57
CA LYS A 287 26.93 -3.11 0.29
C LYS A 287 26.02 -1.90 0.45
N TYR A 288 24.84 -1.97 -0.18
CA TYR A 288 23.78 -0.98 0.01
C TYR A 288 23.36 -0.89 1.48
N TYR A 289 22.85 0.27 1.87
CA TYR A 289 22.25 0.43 3.19
C TYR A 289 20.96 -0.35 3.31
N THR A 290 20.82 -1.20 4.33
CA THR A 290 19.50 -1.77 4.65
C THR A 290 18.67 -0.73 5.42
N HIS A 291 17.33 -0.83 5.33
CA HIS A 291 16.44 0.04 6.10
C HIS A 291 16.72 0.00 7.61
N THR A 292 17.09 -1.16 8.13
CA THR A 292 17.44 -1.34 9.55
C THR A 292 18.68 -0.52 9.92
N VAL A 293 19.71 -0.54 9.08
CA VAL A 293 20.95 0.23 9.30
C VAL A 293 20.66 1.73 9.26
N LEU A 294 19.97 2.21 8.22
CA LEU A 294 19.61 3.62 8.12
C LEU A 294 18.75 4.09 9.31
N SER A 295 17.78 3.28 9.71
CA SER A 295 16.94 3.60 10.87
C SER A 295 17.71 3.60 12.18
N LYS A 296 18.74 2.76 12.33
CA LYS A 296 19.60 2.73 13.51
C LYS A 296 20.47 3.99 13.59
N ILE A 297 21.13 4.35 12.48
CA ILE A 297 21.95 5.57 12.38
C ILE A 297 21.11 6.81 12.68
N TRP A 298 19.94 6.93 12.01
CA TRP A 298 19.02 8.04 12.22
C TRP A 298 18.55 8.15 13.68
N ARG A 299 18.18 7.02 14.29
CA ARG A 299 17.71 6.99 15.69
C ARG A 299 18.78 7.45 16.65
N ALA A 300 20.04 7.01 16.48
CA ALA A 300 21.15 7.43 17.31
C ALA A 300 21.38 8.96 17.21
N ALA A 301 21.36 9.50 15.99
CA ALA A 301 21.47 10.94 15.77
C ALA A 301 20.29 11.73 16.37
N CYS A 302 19.06 11.22 16.25
CA CYS A 302 17.89 11.82 16.90
C CYS A 302 18.06 11.84 18.43
N GLN A 303 18.43 10.73 19.04
CA GLN A 303 18.64 10.63 20.50
C GLN A 303 19.70 11.62 20.99
N ALA A 304 20.83 11.76 20.26
CA ALA A 304 21.88 12.73 20.58
C ALA A 304 21.40 14.20 20.52
N ASN A 305 20.31 14.47 19.82
CA ASN A 305 19.71 15.80 19.69
C ASN A 305 18.37 15.95 20.44
N GLY A 306 18.01 15.00 21.30
CA GLY A 306 16.76 15.05 22.08
C GLY A 306 15.49 14.82 21.25
N GLU A 307 15.61 14.19 20.07
CA GLU A 307 14.50 13.97 19.15
C GLU A 307 14.05 12.50 19.10
N HIS A 308 12.75 12.29 18.88
CA HIS A 308 12.14 10.96 18.79
C HIS A 308 11.31 10.80 17.51
N ILE A 309 11.93 11.06 16.36
CA ILE A 309 11.25 10.99 15.07
C ILE A 309 11.79 9.85 14.20
N ARG A 310 10.89 9.13 13.52
CA ARG A 310 11.28 8.01 12.64
C ARG A 310 11.94 8.52 11.36
N LEU A 311 12.86 7.74 10.80
CA LEU A 311 13.63 8.06 9.58
C LEU A 311 12.76 8.67 8.46
N TYR A 312 11.72 8.00 8.02
CA TYR A 312 10.88 8.47 6.91
C TYR A 312 10.15 9.78 7.24
N VAL A 313 9.72 9.93 8.49
CA VAL A 313 9.06 11.15 8.96
C VAL A 313 10.07 12.28 9.12
N GLY A 314 11.22 12.00 9.73
CA GLY A 314 12.28 13.00 9.94
C GLY A 314 13.05 13.40 8.66
N THR A 315 12.93 12.63 7.58
CA THR A 315 13.52 13.00 6.27
C THR A 315 12.44 13.52 5.33
N LYS A 316 11.79 12.66 4.53
CA LYS A 316 10.84 13.09 3.48
C LYS A 316 9.69 13.92 4.02
N HIS A 317 9.00 13.47 5.10
CA HIS A 317 7.86 14.24 5.62
C HIS A 317 8.29 15.61 6.12
N SER A 318 9.43 15.68 6.84
CA SER A 318 9.92 16.96 7.35
C SER A 318 10.32 17.89 6.22
N SER A 319 11.06 17.42 5.21
CA SER A 319 11.40 18.26 4.05
C SER A 319 10.15 18.76 3.31
N CYS A 320 9.11 17.92 3.17
CA CYS A 320 7.85 18.32 2.58
C CYS A 320 7.08 19.35 3.46
N GLY A 321 7.05 19.14 4.78
CA GLY A 321 6.45 20.08 5.73
C GLY A 321 7.15 21.43 5.73
N GLN A 322 8.48 21.43 5.69
CA GLN A 322 9.33 22.64 5.59
C GLN A 322 9.04 23.39 4.28
N PHE A 323 8.91 22.67 3.15
CA PHE A 323 8.59 23.28 1.87
C PHE A 323 7.26 24.06 1.93
N LEU A 324 6.24 23.48 2.56
CA LEU A 324 4.92 24.11 2.68
C LEU A 324 4.89 25.28 3.70
N ASN A 325 5.63 25.17 4.81
CA ASN A 325 5.49 26.06 5.96
C ASN A 325 6.67 27.04 6.11
N GLU A 326 7.88 26.65 5.75
CA GLU A 326 9.10 27.47 5.92
C GLU A 326 9.61 28.08 4.61
N LYS A 327 9.41 27.37 3.47
CA LYS A 327 9.94 27.82 2.16
C LYS A 327 8.88 28.53 1.29
N GLY A 328 7.66 28.65 1.75
CA GLY A 328 6.62 29.35 1.04
C GLY A 328 5.97 28.61 -0.13
N GLY A 329 6.29 27.33 -0.33
CA GLY A 329 5.73 26.49 -1.38
C GLY A 329 4.26 26.15 -1.16
N ASN A 330 3.60 25.66 -2.20
CA ASN A 330 2.20 25.21 -2.15
C ASN A 330 2.05 23.69 -2.42
N GLU A 331 0.83 23.18 -2.19
CA GLU A 331 0.53 21.74 -2.36
C GLU A 331 0.76 21.24 -3.80
N SER A 332 0.44 22.05 -4.81
CA SER A 332 0.59 21.68 -6.23
C SER A 332 2.05 21.59 -6.64
N GLU A 333 2.86 22.56 -6.22
CA GLU A 333 4.32 22.53 -6.42
C GLU A 333 4.94 21.32 -5.71
N LEU A 334 4.55 21.07 -4.46
CA LEU A 334 5.04 19.91 -3.71
C LEU A 334 4.61 18.58 -4.36
N GLN A 335 3.41 18.52 -4.94
CA GLN A 335 2.94 17.38 -5.71
C GLN A 335 3.86 17.12 -6.91
N ALA A 336 4.18 18.16 -7.68
CA ALA A 336 5.09 18.08 -8.84
C ALA A 336 6.50 17.64 -8.42
N ILE A 337 7.08 18.23 -7.36
CA ILE A 337 8.42 17.88 -6.86
C ILE A 337 8.48 16.44 -6.37
N THR A 338 7.43 15.95 -5.72
CA THR A 338 7.41 14.63 -5.08
C THR A 338 6.81 13.53 -5.95
N ASP A 339 6.33 13.87 -7.14
CA ASP A 339 5.65 12.98 -8.11
C ASP A 339 4.50 12.18 -7.48
N HIS A 340 3.65 12.84 -6.68
CA HIS A 340 2.47 12.21 -6.14
C HIS A 340 1.33 12.22 -7.16
N ALA A 341 0.77 11.03 -7.44
CA ALA A 341 -0.36 10.90 -8.35
C ALA A 341 -1.64 11.61 -7.86
N ARG A 342 -1.74 11.87 -6.55
CA ARG A 342 -2.92 12.51 -5.94
C ARG A 342 -2.50 13.57 -4.93
N ILE A 343 -3.17 14.71 -4.97
CA ILE A 343 -2.91 15.82 -4.06
C ILE A 343 -3.21 15.48 -2.59
N GLU A 344 -4.19 14.60 -2.34
CA GLU A 344 -4.49 14.12 -1.00
C GLU A 344 -3.30 13.39 -0.34
N SER A 345 -2.40 12.84 -1.17
CA SER A 345 -1.17 12.22 -0.66
C SER A 345 -0.18 13.24 -0.15
N VAL A 346 -0.20 14.46 -0.70
CA VAL A 346 0.65 15.57 -0.27
C VAL A 346 0.23 16.07 1.11
N ARG A 347 -1.06 16.15 1.38
CA ARG A 347 -1.63 16.55 2.67
C ARG A 347 -1.23 15.66 3.86
N ASN A 348 -0.74 14.46 3.60
CA ASN A 348 -0.17 13.60 4.65
C ASN A 348 1.21 14.07 5.15
N TYR A 349 1.88 15.01 4.47
CA TYR A 349 3.21 15.52 4.86
C TYR A 349 3.16 16.78 5.70
N GLY A 350 2.15 17.61 5.53
CA GLY A 350 1.99 18.83 6.32
C GLY A 350 0.61 19.45 6.07
N GLU A 351 -0.02 19.93 7.12
CA GLU A 351 -1.08 20.92 7.02
C GLU A 351 -0.40 22.28 7.11
N MET A 352 -0.98 23.28 6.45
CA MET A 352 -0.49 24.66 6.58
C MET A 352 -0.69 25.14 8.01
N GLU A 353 0.40 25.46 8.68
CA GLU A 353 0.38 25.94 10.06
C GLU A 353 -0.24 27.32 10.22
N LEU A 354 -0.67 27.64 11.44
CA LEU A 354 -1.34 28.92 11.73
C LEU A 354 -0.45 30.13 11.39
N ALA A 355 0.85 30.03 11.65
CA ALA A 355 1.80 31.09 11.31
C ALA A 355 1.83 31.36 9.81
N ARG A 356 1.89 30.32 8.99
CA ARG A 356 1.87 30.43 7.52
C ARG A 356 0.53 30.96 6.99
N ARG A 357 -0.58 30.53 7.60
CA ARG A 357 -1.93 31.05 7.26
C ARG A 357 -2.01 32.58 7.53
N ARG A 358 -1.49 33.02 8.68
CA ARG A 358 -1.43 34.43 9.04
C ARG A 358 -0.63 35.20 8.01
N GLU A 359 0.58 34.77 7.68
CA GLU A 359 1.42 35.38 6.67
C GLU A 359 0.70 35.56 5.32
N LEU A 360 0.01 34.49 4.85
CA LEU A 360 -0.73 34.55 3.60
C LEU A 360 -1.94 35.48 3.66
N MET A 361 -2.62 35.56 4.80
CA MET A 361 -3.75 36.48 4.99
C MET A 361 -3.26 37.93 5.03
N GLU A 362 -2.15 38.22 5.71
CA GLU A 362 -1.54 39.53 5.79
C GLU A 362 -0.99 39.98 4.44
N ARG A 363 -0.35 39.12 3.66
CA ARG A 363 0.07 39.45 2.27
C ARG A 363 -1.10 39.87 1.39
N ARG A 364 -2.29 39.31 1.53
CA ARG A 364 -3.49 39.73 0.80
C ARG A 364 -4.02 41.08 1.29
N ALA A 365 -3.95 41.35 2.58
CA ALA A 365 -4.39 42.61 3.13
C ALA A 365 -3.53 43.81 2.65
N PHE A 366 -2.21 43.59 2.48
CA PHE A 366 -1.30 44.63 1.98
C PHE A 366 -1.17 44.69 0.45
N GLY A 367 -1.62 43.67 -0.27
CA GLY A 367 -1.59 43.63 -1.76
C GLY A 367 -2.70 44.46 -2.43
N GLY A 368 -3.64 45.02 -1.67
CA GLY A 368 -4.70 45.90 -2.16
C GLY A 368 -4.43 47.40 -1.98
N GLY A 369 -3.26 47.75 -1.47
CA GLY A 369 -2.93 49.13 -1.14
C GLY A 369 -1.57 49.55 -1.68
N VAL A 370 -1.39 49.60 -2.98
CA VAL A 370 -0.27 50.35 -3.58
C VAL A 370 -0.79 51.14 -4.75
N SER A 371 -0.88 52.39 -4.52
CA SER A 371 -0.69 53.52 -5.39
C SER A 371 -1.58 54.68 -4.95
N ASP A 372 -1.22 55.32 -3.84
CA ASP A 372 -1.55 56.74 -3.66
C ASP A 372 -0.53 57.40 -2.71
N THR A 373 0.72 57.34 -3.11
CA THR A 373 1.77 58.15 -2.50
C THR A 373 2.45 59.04 -3.57
N ARG A 374 1.65 59.56 -4.51
CA ARG A 374 2.10 60.52 -5.52
C ARG A 374 1.17 61.73 -5.68
N ILE A 375 0.46 62.16 -4.65
CA ILE A 375 -0.25 63.44 -4.67
C ILE A 375 -0.14 64.10 -3.30
N LEU A 376 1.02 64.51 -2.88
CA LEU A 376 1.24 65.49 -1.83
C LEU A 376 2.70 65.98 -1.85
N GLN A 377 3.14 66.44 -3.03
CA GLN A 377 4.27 67.34 -3.16
C GLN A 377 3.99 68.31 -4.33
N ASN A 378 3.09 69.24 -4.13
CA ASN A 378 2.98 70.48 -4.84
C ASN A 378 1.77 71.27 -4.28
N GLN A 379 1.95 71.86 -3.14
CA GLN A 379 1.37 73.19 -2.78
C GLN A 379 2.26 73.85 -1.73
#